data_ff13ea3ffc0977fb7f507788f56ed366
#
_entry.id   ff13ea3ffc0977fb7f507788f56ed366
#
_cell.length_a   1.000
_cell.length_b   1.000
_cell.length_c   1.000
_cell.angle_alpha   90.00
_cell.angle_beta   90.00
_cell.angle_gamma   90.00
#
_symmetry.space_group_name_H-M   'P 1'
#
loop_
_entity.id
_entity.type
_entity.pdbx_description
1 polymer ?
#
loop_
_entity_poly.entity_id
_entity_poly.type
_entity_poly.pdbx_seq_one_letter_code
_entity_poly.pdbx_strand_id
1 'polypeptide(L)' 'DVDIAQESTRMAKYNVLVQASASMLAQANSSSDIALMLIR' A
#
# COMPACT_ATOMS: atom_id res chain seq x y z
N ASP A 1 -8.52 -10.01 -26.35
CA ASP A 1 -7.14 -10.34 -26.69
C ASP A 1 -6.33 -10.66 -25.44
N VAL A 2 -5.48 -11.67 -25.54
CA VAL A 2 -4.71 -12.16 -24.40
C VAL A 2 -3.73 -11.09 -23.89
N ASP A 3 -3.10 -10.39 -24.81
CA ASP A 3 -2.12 -9.37 -24.43
C ASP A 3 -2.77 -8.22 -23.65
N ILE A 4 -3.95 -7.80 -24.08
CA ILE A 4 -4.66 -6.74 -23.38
C ILE A 4 -5.10 -7.22 -22.01
N ALA A 5 -5.56 -8.47 -21.92
CA ALA A 5 -5.96 -9.03 -20.63
C ALA A 5 -4.79 -9.13 -19.67
N GLN A 6 -3.62 -9.54 -20.17
CA GLN A 6 -2.42 -9.62 -19.34
C GLN A 6 -1.99 -8.24 -18.85
N GLU A 7 -2.03 -7.25 -19.73
CA GLU A 7 -1.65 -5.89 -19.36
C GLU A 7 -2.59 -5.34 -18.30
N SER A 8 -3.90 -5.55 -18.48
CA SER A 8 -4.88 -5.08 -17.49
C SER A 8 -4.68 -5.75 -16.15
N THR A 9 -4.40 -7.05 -16.14
CA THR A 9 -4.15 -7.79 -14.91
C THR A 9 -2.90 -7.26 -14.21
N ARG A 10 -1.85 -6.98 -14.97
CA ARG A 10 -0.60 -6.45 -14.42
C ARG A 10 -0.82 -5.08 -13.81
N MET A 11 -1.56 -4.22 -14.50
CA MET A 11 -1.86 -2.89 -13.98
C MET A 11 -2.67 -2.97 -12.68
N ALA A 12 -3.65 -3.86 -12.65
CA ALA A 12 -4.45 -4.04 -11.44
C ALA A 12 -3.59 -4.53 -10.29
N LYS A 13 -2.68 -5.45 -10.56
CA LYS A 13 -1.76 -5.97 -9.54
C LYS A 13 -0.90 -4.86 -8.95
N TYR A 14 -0.32 -4.03 -9.81
CA TYR A 14 0.53 -2.95 -9.34
C TYR A 14 -0.27 -1.87 -8.63
N ASN A 15 -1.48 -1.59 -9.08
CA ASN A 15 -2.35 -0.65 -8.38
C ASN A 15 -2.65 -1.13 -6.97
N VAL A 16 -2.96 -2.41 -6.81
CA VAL A 16 -3.23 -2.98 -5.49
C VAL A 16 -1.98 -2.91 -4.62
N LEU A 17 -0.82 -3.22 -5.19
CA LEU A 17 0.43 -3.16 -4.44
C LEU A 17 0.73 -1.74 -3.97
N VAL A 18 0.52 -0.74 -4.83
CA VAL A 18 0.75 0.65 -4.46
C VAL A 18 -0.20 1.07 -3.34
N GLN A 19 -1.48 0.77 -3.47
CA GLN A 19 -2.47 1.15 -2.47
C GLN A 19 -2.23 0.42 -1.15
N ALA A 20 -1.90 -0.86 -1.21
CA ALA A 20 -1.61 -1.60 0.01
C ALA A 20 -0.35 -1.07 0.70
N SER A 21 0.68 -0.74 -0.07
CA SER A 21 1.91 -0.18 0.48
C SER A 21 1.65 1.18 1.14
N ALA A 22 0.84 2.02 0.50
CA ALA A 22 0.49 3.32 1.06
C ALA A 22 -0.28 3.16 2.36
N SER A 23 -1.21 2.20 2.42
CA SER A 23 -1.96 1.93 3.63
C SER A 23 -1.06 1.46 4.77
N MET A 24 -0.10 0.58 4.45
CA MET A 24 0.82 0.08 5.46
C MET A 24 1.75 1.17 5.97
N LEU A 25 2.18 2.07 5.10
CA LEU A 25 3.00 3.20 5.51
C LEU A 25 2.23 4.14 6.43
N ALA A 26 0.98 4.42 6.10
CA ALA A 26 0.15 5.27 6.94
C ALA A 26 -0.06 4.62 8.30
N GLN A 27 -0.30 3.31 8.32
CA GLN A 27 -0.48 2.58 9.57
C GLN A 27 0.80 2.60 10.40
N ALA A 28 1.94 2.36 9.78
CA ALA A 28 3.23 2.36 10.48
C ALA A 28 3.53 3.74 11.05
N ASN A 29 3.24 4.78 10.28
CA ASN A 29 3.47 6.14 10.71
C ASN A 29 2.58 6.47 11.91
N SER A 30 1.34 6.03 11.87
CA SER A 30 0.40 6.24 12.98
C SER A 30 0.87 5.51 14.24
N SER A 31 1.36 4.29 14.09
CA SER A 31 1.88 3.51 15.21
C SER A 31 3.10 4.18 15.83
N SER A 32 3.97 4.75 15.00
CA SER A 32 5.13 5.48 15.49
C SER A 32 4.72 6.71 16.30
N ASP A 33 3.71 7.42 15.83
CA ASP A 33 3.21 8.59 16.54
C ASP A 33 2.67 8.20 17.91
N ILE A 34 1.94 7.10 17.99
CA ILE A 34 1.40 6.61 19.25
C ILE A 34 2.54 6.22 20.19
N ALA A 35 3.55 5.56 19.67
CA ALA A 35 4.70 5.15 20.47
C ALA A 35 5.42 6.37 21.04
N LEU A 36 5.57 7.41 20.23
CA LEU A 36 6.19 8.65 20.70
C LEU A 36 5.39 9.29 21.82
N MET A 37 4.07 9.28 21.70
CA MET A 37 3.21 9.84 22.73
C MET A 37 3.33 9.09 24.05
N LEU A 38 3.51 7.78 23.97
CA LEU A 38 3.63 6.96 25.19
C LEU A 38 4.96 7.18 25.88
N ILE A 39 5.99 7.52 25.15
CA ILE A 39 7.32 7.75 25.70
C ILE A 39 7.41 9.12 26.40
N ARG A 40 6.64 10.07 25.94
CA ARG A 40 6.65 11.44 26.49
C ARG A 40 6.30 11.53 27.95
#